data_52d6fe48bdb8fe19bc6475fdcff5aea4
#
_entry.id   52d6fe48bdb8fe19bc6475fdcff5aea4
#
_cell.length_a   1.000
_cell.length_b   1.000
_cell.length_c   1.000
_cell.angle_alpha   90.00
_cell.angle_beta   90.00
_cell.angle_gamma   90.00
#
_symmetry.space_group_name_H-M   'P 1'
#
loop_
_entity.id
_entity.type
_entity.pdbx_description
1 polymer ?
#
loop_
_entity_poly.entity_id
_entity_poly.type
_entity_poly.pdbx_seq_one_letter_code
_entity_poly.pdbx_strand_id
1 'polypeptide(L)'
;MPVHVADPLTDSVGPFNRLSASQANTWDDCPRLWWYQNKRRLKFPQSPPLFLGRAVEECVCRVLMESPGLVFATAPSDVLSNGADKLLPLFDDELPNDFISWCESRVDAHWPAIRDEMHAAWSKDARKAGNWHDYSMEAYRDMCVNALRMHMGEVEECMKTISDQELNDWRNGIRQEIPAPDGRENSGKHPIARTGSCKLVEAWEIARPWFVDPNAPPFSLNVIHPEHWFQGEYDLVYRHGGKIRIMDLKASRGGGDRSGNYVEQLRIYAMLWSITHSGKIPDALEVWYLGVNVRKTIEVPNAEEIVTMENKLKDLWHEIKESDVTIDDCPTIPRPLRGYSEGGVKTDDPEDSRCSTCDWSGLCPNGSGDDDLPDGGQYQPGGDIKVYDLTAFGDLKPRINIFCEVFSVTKVPDKAPNITIEQDGGFAFVRIIAEESEGVLTYPDDIQKGDSVRLIGVVPSTNWKGELQLKVDPHARIEKTSEAEDGDIGLFDFQARWNVAGRVAYTTYKSGVGKNGKPWIRKGIVLLDNSGRIAVEGWDNSWPSIFNTLKQGDEIAVLNVSLDAWAIDVKANLEKGSTLHVLSRADDE
;
A
#
# COMPACT_ATOMS: atom_id res chain seq x y z
N MET A 1 -18.86 3.12 -20.15
CA MET A 1 -19.25 3.96 -19.00
C MET A 1 -18.02 4.16 -18.14
N PRO A 2 -17.81 5.29 -17.49
CA PRO A 2 -16.71 5.43 -16.55
C PRO A 2 -16.85 4.37 -15.45
N VAL A 3 -15.74 3.79 -15.04
CA VAL A 3 -15.69 2.91 -13.87
C VAL A 3 -16.13 3.74 -12.66
N HIS A 4 -17.07 3.21 -11.87
CA HIS A 4 -17.54 3.90 -10.69
C HIS A 4 -16.40 3.93 -9.66
N VAL A 5 -15.91 5.13 -9.37
CA VAL A 5 -14.99 5.38 -8.27
C VAL A 5 -15.84 5.75 -7.06
N ALA A 6 -15.72 4.99 -5.97
CA ALA A 6 -16.49 5.24 -4.77
C ALA A 6 -16.23 6.63 -4.20
N ASP A 7 -17.31 7.33 -3.89
CA ASP A 7 -17.24 8.45 -2.97
C ASP A 7 -17.55 7.93 -1.55
N PRO A 8 -16.54 7.88 -0.66
CA PRO A 8 -16.73 7.37 0.70
C PRO A 8 -17.77 8.14 1.53
N LEU A 9 -18.16 9.32 1.08
CA LEU A 9 -19.13 10.19 1.77
C LEU A 9 -20.58 9.93 1.32
N THR A 10 -20.76 9.36 0.12
CA THR A 10 -22.09 9.15 -0.47
C THR A 10 -22.51 7.69 -0.57
N ASP A 11 -21.57 6.76 -0.42
CA ASP A 11 -21.85 5.33 -0.51
C ASP A 11 -22.63 4.81 0.69
N SER A 12 -23.69 4.05 0.42
CA SER A 12 -24.54 3.44 1.45
C SER A 12 -23.82 2.37 2.27
N VAL A 13 -22.84 1.68 1.65
CA VAL A 13 -21.96 0.69 2.32
C VAL A 13 -20.55 1.27 2.38
N GLY A 14 -20.08 1.58 3.58
CA GLY A 14 -18.74 2.11 3.80
C GLY A 14 -17.64 1.13 3.36
N PRO A 15 -16.44 1.62 3.01
CA PRO A 15 -15.35 0.80 2.48
C PRO A 15 -14.90 -0.34 3.40
N PHE A 16 -15.06 -0.20 4.71
CA PHE A 16 -14.74 -1.24 5.70
C PHE A 16 -15.76 -2.38 5.73
N ASN A 17 -16.97 -2.15 5.24
CA ASN A 17 -18.05 -3.12 5.22
C ASN A 17 -18.19 -3.83 3.88
N ARG A 18 -17.36 -3.49 2.90
CA ARG A 18 -17.31 -4.18 1.61
C ARG A 18 -16.52 -5.49 1.72
N LEU A 19 -16.95 -6.46 0.93
CA LEU A 19 -16.18 -7.67 0.70
C LEU A 19 -15.15 -7.41 -0.43
N SER A 20 -14.06 -8.14 -0.42
CA SER A 20 -13.05 -8.12 -1.51
C SER A 20 -12.68 -9.55 -1.90
N ALA A 21 -12.09 -9.70 -3.09
CA ALA A 21 -11.61 -11.00 -3.57
C ALA A 21 -10.64 -11.66 -2.58
N SER A 22 -9.72 -10.89 -1.97
CA SER A 22 -8.78 -11.42 -0.98
C SER A 22 -9.47 -11.90 0.29
N GLN A 23 -10.52 -11.22 0.75
CA GLN A 23 -11.29 -11.65 1.91
C GLN A 23 -12.12 -12.90 1.61
N ALA A 24 -12.75 -12.97 0.44
CA ALA A 24 -13.48 -14.17 0.00
C ALA A 24 -12.53 -15.39 -0.11
N ASN A 25 -11.36 -15.20 -0.71
CA ASN A 25 -10.35 -16.25 -0.80
C ASN A 25 -9.87 -16.70 0.59
N THR A 26 -9.67 -15.75 1.52
CA THR A 26 -9.29 -16.09 2.90
C THR A 26 -10.37 -16.89 3.61
N TRP A 27 -11.64 -16.58 3.37
CA TRP A 27 -12.78 -17.35 3.90
C TRP A 27 -12.81 -18.77 3.31
N ASP A 28 -12.67 -18.88 2.00
CA ASP A 28 -12.61 -20.18 1.31
C ASP A 28 -11.37 -21.00 1.74
N ASP A 29 -10.27 -20.35 2.07
CA ASP A 29 -9.08 -21.02 2.62
C ASP A 29 -9.32 -21.56 4.02
N CYS A 30 -9.93 -20.78 4.90
CA CYS A 30 -10.39 -21.20 6.23
C CYS A 30 -11.21 -20.08 6.87
N PRO A 31 -12.49 -20.32 7.24
CA PRO A 31 -13.31 -19.32 7.92
C PRO A 31 -12.68 -18.79 9.21
N ARG A 32 -12.03 -19.66 10.01
CA ARG A 32 -11.32 -19.25 11.22
C ARG A 32 -10.15 -18.32 10.92
N LEU A 33 -9.41 -18.55 9.82
CA LEU A 33 -8.34 -17.66 9.37
C LEU A 33 -8.89 -16.27 9.00
N TRP A 34 -10.01 -16.25 8.27
CA TRP A 34 -10.68 -15.01 7.94
C TRP A 34 -11.09 -14.23 9.21
N TRP A 35 -11.65 -14.92 10.21
CA TRP A 35 -12.05 -14.30 11.47
C TRP A 35 -10.87 -13.65 12.18
N TYR A 36 -9.72 -14.36 12.31
CA TYR A 36 -8.51 -13.79 12.90
C TYR A 36 -8.04 -12.53 12.15
N GLN A 37 -7.94 -12.61 10.84
CA GLN A 37 -7.37 -11.53 10.03
C GLN A 37 -8.32 -10.35 9.82
N ASN A 38 -9.60 -10.60 9.61
CA ASN A 38 -10.57 -9.58 9.18
C ASN A 38 -11.49 -9.09 10.29
N LYS A 39 -12.06 -9.98 11.09
CA LYS A 39 -12.94 -9.58 12.21
C LYS A 39 -12.10 -9.13 13.41
N ARG A 40 -11.14 -9.94 13.84
CA ARG A 40 -10.24 -9.61 14.96
C ARG A 40 -9.11 -8.69 14.55
N ARG A 41 -8.83 -8.57 13.26
CA ARG A 41 -7.77 -7.72 12.69
C ARG A 41 -6.39 -7.98 13.31
N LEU A 42 -6.11 -9.25 13.59
CA LEU A 42 -4.80 -9.65 14.07
C LEU A 42 -3.74 -9.31 13.03
N LYS A 43 -2.61 -8.82 13.48
CA LYS A 43 -1.53 -8.34 12.60
C LYS A 43 -0.49 -9.42 12.40
N PHE A 44 -0.05 -9.61 11.17
CA PHE A 44 1.02 -10.53 10.82
C PHE A 44 2.33 -9.79 10.52
N PRO A 45 3.48 -10.50 10.61
CA PRO A 45 4.78 -9.92 10.33
C PRO A 45 4.87 -9.35 8.92
N GLN A 46 5.57 -8.24 8.77
CA GLN A 46 5.77 -7.54 7.51
C GLN A 46 7.12 -7.95 6.91
N SER A 47 7.10 -8.87 5.96
CA SER A 47 8.33 -9.39 5.33
C SER A 47 8.76 -8.56 4.11
N PRO A 48 10.06 -8.52 3.78
CA PRO A 48 10.57 -7.77 2.62
C PRO A 48 9.89 -8.11 1.29
N PRO A 49 9.57 -9.38 0.95
CA PRO A 49 8.90 -9.70 -0.31
C PRO A 49 7.58 -8.96 -0.55
N LEU A 50 6.84 -8.64 0.52
CA LEU A 50 5.61 -7.87 0.41
C LEU A 50 5.87 -6.45 -0.11
N PHE A 51 6.91 -5.80 0.40
CA PHE A 51 7.29 -4.45 -0.02
C PHE A 51 8.00 -4.46 -1.38
N LEU A 52 8.85 -5.44 -1.62
CA LEU A 52 9.52 -5.59 -2.91
C LEU A 52 8.55 -5.91 -4.04
N GLY A 53 7.49 -6.69 -3.78
CA GLY A 53 6.42 -6.91 -4.74
C GLY A 53 5.71 -5.61 -5.12
N ARG A 54 5.38 -4.77 -4.14
CA ARG A 54 4.81 -3.44 -4.37
C ARG A 54 5.78 -2.51 -5.11
N ALA A 55 7.09 -2.59 -4.81
CA ALA A 55 8.09 -1.80 -5.52
C ALA A 55 8.15 -2.17 -7.01
N VAL A 56 8.05 -3.46 -7.34
CA VAL A 56 8.00 -3.93 -8.74
C VAL A 56 6.76 -3.37 -9.45
N GLU A 57 5.59 -3.52 -8.84
CA GLU A 57 4.33 -3.03 -9.41
C GLU A 57 4.38 -1.51 -9.64
N GLU A 58 4.80 -0.74 -8.65
CA GLU A 58 4.92 0.71 -8.76
C GLU A 58 5.93 1.12 -9.84
N CYS A 59 7.08 0.44 -9.93
CA CYS A 59 8.08 0.73 -10.96
C CYS A 59 7.52 0.47 -12.36
N VAL A 60 6.82 -0.65 -12.55
CA VAL A 60 6.16 -0.99 -13.83
C VAL A 60 5.12 0.05 -14.19
N CYS A 61 4.25 0.43 -13.24
CA CYS A 61 3.22 1.45 -13.47
C CYS A 61 3.82 2.80 -13.85
N ARG A 62 4.90 3.24 -13.21
CA ARG A 62 5.57 4.50 -13.56
C ARG A 62 6.12 4.49 -14.98
N VAL A 63 6.76 3.40 -15.41
CA VAL A 63 7.26 3.29 -16.78
C VAL A 63 6.11 3.23 -17.79
N LEU A 64 5.02 2.51 -17.49
CA LEU A 64 3.84 2.45 -18.34
C LEU A 64 3.13 3.81 -18.49
N MET A 65 3.29 4.72 -17.55
CA MET A 65 2.79 6.09 -17.66
C MET A 65 3.61 6.95 -18.62
N GLU A 66 4.86 6.60 -18.88
CA GLU A 66 5.71 7.33 -19.80
C GLU A 66 5.43 6.94 -21.26
N SER A 67 5.85 7.79 -22.20
CA SER A 67 5.70 7.54 -23.63
C SER A 67 7.06 7.43 -24.29
N PRO A 68 7.40 6.30 -24.92
CA PRO A 68 8.62 6.20 -25.72
C PRO A 68 8.57 7.05 -26.99
N GLY A 69 7.38 7.42 -27.45
CA GLY A 69 7.18 8.35 -28.56
C GLY A 69 7.49 9.81 -28.26
N LEU A 70 7.69 10.16 -26.99
CA LEU A 70 7.86 11.52 -26.52
C LEU A 70 8.99 11.63 -25.52
N VAL A 71 9.86 12.63 -25.67
CA VAL A 71 10.86 12.99 -24.67
C VAL A 71 10.38 14.25 -23.96
N PHE A 72 10.44 14.22 -22.64
CA PHE A 72 10.20 15.40 -21.84
C PHE A 72 11.49 16.20 -21.67
N ALA A 73 11.44 17.50 -21.94
CA ALA A 73 12.59 18.37 -21.82
C ALA A 73 13.04 18.59 -20.35
N THR A 74 12.28 18.10 -19.39
CA THR A 74 12.50 18.24 -17.93
C THR A 74 12.27 16.91 -17.23
N ALA A 75 12.75 16.79 -15.97
CA ALA A 75 12.65 15.57 -15.19
C ALA A 75 11.20 15.05 -15.09
N PRO A 76 10.99 13.72 -14.95
CA PRO A 76 9.65 13.11 -14.92
C PRO A 76 8.69 13.71 -13.89
N SER A 77 9.19 14.19 -12.75
CA SER A 77 8.38 14.88 -11.73
C SER A 77 7.73 16.18 -12.23
N ASP A 78 8.28 16.79 -13.29
CA ASP A 78 7.77 18.04 -13.84
C ASP A 78 6.75 17.83 -14.98
N VAL A 79 6.58 16.58 -15.41
CA VAL A 79 5.73 16.19 -16.54
C VAL A 79 4.26 16.52 -16.28
N LEU A 80 3.78 16.26 -15.08
CA LEU A 80 2.39 16.51 -14.69
C LEU A 80 2.07 18.00 -14.48
N SER A 81 3.11 18.85 -14.33
CA SER A 81 2.93 20.28 -14.00
C SER A 81 3.15 21.22 -15.17
N ASN A 82 3.74 20.81 -16.29
CA ASN A 82 4.31 21.74 -17.27
C ASN A 82 3.78 21.69 -18.71
N GLY A 83 2.75 20.94 -19.02
CA GLY A 83 2.01 21.00 -20.29
C GLY A 83 2.77 20.58 -21.55
N ALA A 84 2.01 20.51 -22.64
CA ALA A 84 2.34 19.95 -23.95
C ALA A 84 3.52 20.60 -24.70
N ASP A 85 3.91 21.81 -24.37
CA ASP A 85 4.86 22.60 -25.17
C ASP A 85 6.31 22.07 -25.12
N LYS A 86 6.57 21.07 -24.25
CA LYS A 86 7.91 20.52 -24.02
C LYS A 86 8.07 19.08 -24.50
N LEU A 87 7.11 18.52 -25.19
CA LEU A 87 7.18 17.16 -25.72
C LEU A 87 7.92 17.13 -27.05
N LEU A 88 8.99 16.35 -27.12
CA LEU A 88 9.75 16.13 -28.33
C LEU A 88 9.59 14.69 -28.79
N PRO A 89 9.37 14.44 -30.09
CA PRO A 89 9.37 13.06 -30.60
C PRO A 89 10.70 12.39 -30.31
N LEU A 90 10.66 11.18 -29.71
CA LEU A 90 11.86 10.39 -29.44
C LEU A 90 12.18 9.44 -30.59
N PHE A 91 11.15 8.73 -31.08
CA PHE A 91 11.27 7.74 -32.14
C PHE A 91 10.26 7.99 -33.25
N ASP A 92 10.60 7.68 -34.49
CA ASP A 92 9.67 7.72 -35.61
C ASP A 92 9.17 6.33 -36.01
N ASP A 93 10.02 5.32 -36.12
CA ASP A 93 9.69 3.94 -36.52
C ASP A 93 10.73 2.97 -35.93
N GLU A 94 10.78 2.83 -34.61
CA GLU A 94 11.77 1.98 -33.95
C GLU A 94 11.35 0.51 -33.88
N LEU A 95 12.33 -0.36 -33.76
CA LEU A 95 12.10 -1.80 -33.61
C LEU A 95 11.71 -2.14 -32.16
N PRO A 96 10.96 -3.26 -31.92
CA PRO A 96 10.56 -3.64 -30.56
C PRO A 96 11.71 -3.73 -29.54
N ASN A 97 12.91 -4.16 -29.99
CA ASN A 97 14.08 -4.23 -29.12
C ASN A 97 14.56 -2.85 -28.64
N ASP A 98 14.38 -1.79 -29.42
CA ASP A 98 14.76 -0.44 -29.02
C ASP A 98 13.82 0.05 -27.91
N PHE A 99 12.54 -0.32 -28.00
CA PHE A 99 11.56 -0.06 -26.92
C PHE A 99 11.86 -0.84 -25.65
N ILE A 100 12.31 -2.10 -25.77
CA ILE A 100 12.73 -2.88 -24.59
C ILE A 100 13.96 -2.23 -23.94
N SER A 101 14.95 -1.80 -24.73
CA SER A 101 16.13 -1.09 -24.22
C SER A 101 15.74 0.24 -23.57
N TRP A 102 14.77 0.95 -24.14
CA TRP A 102 14.21 2.14 -23.54
C TRP A 102 13.53 1.80 -22.18
N CYS A 103 12.68 0.76 -22.11
CA CYS A 103 12.06 0.30 -20.88
C CYS A 103 13.10 -0.02 -19.80
N GLU A 104 14.16 -0.74 -20.16
CA GLU A 104 15.26 -1.06 -19.24
C GLU A 104 15.90 0.21 -18.66
N SER A 105 16.16 1.21 -19.51
CA SER A 105 16.71 2.49 -19.08
C SER A 105 15.77 3.25 -18.14
N ARG A 106 14.43 3.13 -18.35
CA ARG A 106 13.44 3.75 -17.47
C ARG A 106 13.32 3.04 -16.14
N VAL A 107 13.39 1.70 -16.14
CA VAL A 107 13.47 0.91 -14.89
C VAL A 107 14.71 1.34 -14.09
N ASP A 108 15.88 1.46 -14.75
CA ASP A 108 17.11 1.90 -14.08
C ASP A 108 17.00 3.33 -13.50
N ALA A 109 16.18 4.17 -14.10
CA ALA A 109 15.94 5.51 -13.60
C ALA A 109 14.97 5.56 -12.40
N HIS A 110 13.98 4.66 -12.34
CA HIS A 110 12.94 4.69 -11.30
C HIS A 110 13.22 3.72 -10.14
N TRP A 111 13.73 2.53 -10.45
CA TRP A 111 13.88 1.44 -9.49
C TRP A 111 14.65 1.81 -8.21
N PRO A 112 15.80 2.51 -8.27
CA PRO A 112 16.55 2.82 -7.07
C PRO A 112 15.72 3.61 -6.03
N ALA A 113 15.06 4.67 -6.47
CA ALA A 113 14.26 5.51 -5.58
C ALA A 113 13.06 4.76 -4.99
N ILE A 114 12.34 3.99 -5.81
CA ILE A 114 11.16 3.20 -5.36
C ILE A 114 11.59 2.12 -4.37
N ARG A 115 12.66 1.38 -4.70
CA ARG A 115 13.23 0.36 -3.81
C ARG A 115 13.60 0.95 -2.45
N ASP A 116 14.25 2.10 -2.44
CA ASP A 116 14.74 2.74 -1.23
C ASP A 116 13.58 3.30 -0.39
N GLU A 117 12.54 3.83 -1.03
CA GLU A 117 11.30 4.21 -0.37
C GLU A 117 10.61 3.00 0.31
N MET A 118 10.52 1.88 -0.39
CA MET A 118 9.92 0.65 0.17
C MET A 118 10.78 0.05 1.29
N HIS A 119 12.11 0.11 1.17
CA HIS A 119 13.02 -0.26 2.26
C HIS A 119 12.81 0.62 3.49
N ALA A 120 12.72 1.93 3.29
CA ALA A 120 12.43 2.87 4.39
C ALA A 120 11.08 2.57 5.06
N ALA A 121 10.05 2.27 4.28
CA ALA A 121 8.74 1.91 4.80
C ALA A 121 8.78 0.62 5.63
N TRP A 122 9.44 -0.42 5.11
CA TRP A 122 9.60 -1.69 5.81
C TRP A 122 10.44 -1.55 7.08
N SER A 123 11.57 -0.87 7.02
CA SER A 123 12.51 -0.74 8.15
C SER A 123 11.91 -0.01 9.35
N LYS A 124 10.90 0.84 9.11
CA LYS A 124 10.18 1.59 10.15
C LYS A 124 8.95 0.87 10.70
N ASP A 125 8.52 -0.25 10.10
CA ASP A 125 7.40 -1.02 10.66
C ASP A 125 7.87 -1.82 11.87
N ALA A 126 7.23 -1.61 13.01
CA ALA A 126 7.53 -2.34 14.25
C ALA A 126 7.31 -3.86 14.12
N ARG A 127 6.53 -4.30 13.13
CA ARG A 127 6.25 -5.71 12.82
C ARG A 127 7.15 -6.28 11.73
N LYS A 128 8.20 -5.55 11.33
CA LYS A 128 9.13 -6.03 10.32
C LYS A 128 9.70 -7.39 10.73
N ALA A 129 9.75 -8.31 9.77
CA ALA A 129 10.29 -9.65 9.95
C ALA A 129 11.20 -10.03 8.79
N GLY A 130 12.17 -10.88 9.05
CA GLY A 130 13.17 -11.25 8.06
C GLY A 130 14.27 -10.20 7.91
N ASN A 131 15.08 -10.36 6.88
CA ASN A 131 16.17 -9.46 6.58
C ASN A 131 16.08 -9.01 5.11
N TRP A 132 16.10 -7.71 4.86
CA TRP A 132 16.00 -7.12 3.52
C TRP A 132 17.12 -7.60 2.60
N HIS A 133 18.32 -7.76 3.16
CA HIS A 133 19.51 -8.16 2.39
C HIS A 133 19.54 -9.64 1.97
N ASP A 134 18.59 -10.46 2.43
CA ASP A 134 18.46 -11.85 1.97
C ASP A 134 17.84 -11.94 0.57
N TYR A 135 17.37 -10.83 0.03
CA TYR A 135 16.69 -10.75 -1.26
C TYR A 135 17.54 -10.03 -2.31
N SER A 136 17.60 -10.59 -3.50
CA SER A 136 18.34 -9.98 -4.62
C SER A 136 17.57 -8.81 -5.20
N MET A 137 18.07 -7.61 -5.01
CA MET A 137 17.49 -6.38 -5.60
C MET A 137 17.55 -6.40 -7.12
N GLU A 138 18.58 -7.04 -7.70
CA GLU A 138 18.70 -7.25 -9.13
C GLU A 138 17.59 -8.14 -9.67
N ALA A 139 17.25 -9.24 -8.97
CA ALA A 139 16.16 -10.12 -9.38
C ALA A 139 14.81 -9.39 -9.41
N TYR A 140 14.53 -8.51 -8.45
CA TYR A 140 13.30 -7.70 -8.45
C TYR A 140 13.32 -6.60 -9.53
N ARG A 141 14.47 -5.98 -9.77
CA ARG A 141 14.66 -5.08 -10.92
C ARG A 141 14.38 -5.80 -12.24
N ASP A 142 14.88 -7.02 -12.40
CA ASP A 142 14.63 -7.84 -13.59
C ASP A 142 13.16 -8.25 -13.74
N MET A 143 12.44 -8.41 -12.63
CA MET A 143 10.98 -8.61 -12.67
C MET A 143 10.26 -7.40 -13.27
N CYS A 144 10.70 -6.17 -12.99
CA CYS A 144 10.16 -4.97 -13.65
C CYS A 144 10.38 -5.03 -15.17
N VAL A 145 11.59 -5.38 -15.59
CA VAL A 145 11.93 -5.51 -17.03
C VAL A 145 11.12 -6.61 -17.68
N ASN A 146 10.92 -7.76 -17.01
CA ASN A 146 10.10 -8.84 -17.52
C ASN A 146 8.63 -8.44 -17.71
N ALA A 147 8.06 -7.69 -16.77
CA ALA A 147 6.69 -7.16 -16.93
C ALA A 147 6.58 -6.26 -18.17
N LEU A 148 7.58 -5.40 -18.41
CA LEU A 148 7.60 -4.52 -19.59
C LEU A 148 7.86 -5.27 -20.90
N ARG A 149 8.62 -6.38 -20.88
CA ARG A 149 8.72 -7.29 -22.03
C ARG A 149 7.39 -7.97 -22.35
N MET A 150 6.64 -8.37 -21.32
CA MET A 150 5.28 -8.89 -21.52
C MET A 150 4.36 -7.80 -22.07
N HIS A 151 4.44 -6.57 -21.57
CA HIS A 151 3.72 -5.44 -22.12
C HIS A 151 4.06 -5.20 -23.60
N MET A 152 5.32 -5.30 -23.99
CA MET A 152 5.70 -5.20 -25.41
C MET A 152 5.01 -6.24 -26.28
N GLY A 153 4.77 -7.44 -25.76
CA GLY A 153 3.94 -8.44 -26.47
C GLY A 153 2.51 -7.96 -26.72
N GLU A 154 1.91 -7.22 -25.76
CA GLU A 154 0.59 -6.60 -25.93
C GLU A 154 0.64 -5.44 -26.95
N VAL A 155 1.71 -4.65 -26.97
CA VAL A 155 1.92 -3.57 -27.94
C VAL A 155 2.03 -4.14 -29.37
N GLU A 156 2.81 -5.21 -29.55
CA GLU A 156 2.93 -5.87 -30.85
C GLU A 156 1.61 -6.51 -31.31
N GLU A 157 0.85 -7.10 -30.38
CA GLU A 157 -0.47 -7.65 -30.67
C GLU A 157 -1.47 -6.55 -31.03
N CYS A 158 -1.43 -5.42 -30.33
CA CYS A 158 -2.22 -4.24 -30.66
C CYS A 158 -1.94 -3.77 -32.10
N MET A 159 -0.67 -3.62 -32.45
CA MET A 159 -0.26 -3.19 -33.81
C MET A 159 -0.78 -4.12 -34.91
N LYS A 160 -0.91 -5.43 -34.63
CA LYS A 160 -1.39 -6.44 -35.58
C LYS A 160 -2.91 -6.51 -35.68
N THR A 161 -3.61 -6.24 -34.59
CA THR A 161 -5.05 -6.55 -34.45
C THR A 161 -5.95 -5.34 -34.46
N ILE A 162 -5.40 -4.13 -34.30
CA ILE A 162 -6.18 -2.89 -34.27
C ILE A 162 -6.88 -2.67 -35.62
N SER A 163 -8.17 -2.38 -35.59
CA SER A 163 -8.91 -2.03 -36.80
C SER A 163 -8.60 -0.60 -37.26
N ASP A 164 -8.77 -0.33 -38.56
CA ASP A 164 -8.61 1.02 -39.11
C ASP A 164 -9.55 2.03 -38.43
N GLN A 165 -10.74 1.62 -38.05
CA GLN A 165 -11.70 2.46 -37.35
C GLN A 165 -11.17 2.81 -35.93
N GLU A 166 -10.73 1.83 -35.17
CA GLU A 166 -10.21 2.02 -33.82
C GLU A 166 -8.95 2.91 -33.83
N LEU A 167 -8.04 2.69 -34.78
CA LEU A 167 -6.85 3.51 -34.97
C LEU A 167 -7.20 4.97 -35.32
N ASN A 168 -8.18 5.17 -36.23
CA ASN A 168 -8.61 6.50 -36.60
C ASN A 168 -9.32 7.23 -35.46
N ASP A 169 -10.14 6.52 -34.70
CA ASP A 169 -10.81 7.07 -33.52
C ASP A 169 -9.78 7.52 -32.49
N TRP A 170 -8.78 6.66 -32.20
CA TRP A 170 -7.69 7.05 -31.29
C TRP A 170 -6.91 8.26 -31.82
N ARG A 171 -6.50 8.28 -33.09
CA ARG A 171 -5.77 9.39 -33.72
C ARG A 171 -6.53 10.71 -33.62
N ASN A 172 -7.85 10.68 -33.65
CA ASN A 172 -8.73 11.85 -33.57
C ASN A 172 -9.18 12.18 -32.14
N GLY A 173 -8.69 11.45 -31.12
CA GLY A 173 -9.06 11.68 -29.73
C GLY A 173 -10.46 11.23 -29.35
N ILE A 174 -11.11 10.40 -30.17
CA ILE A 174 -12.48 9.93 -29.90
C ILE A 174 -12.48 8.80 -28.85
N ARG A 175 -11.38 8.06 -28.75
CA ARG A 175 -11.20 6.90 -27.86
C ARG A 175 -10.06 7.11 -26.87
N GLN A 176 -10.15 8.05 -26.00
CA GLN A 176 -9.15 8.17 -24.94
C GLN A 176 -9.84 7.99 -23.59
N GLU A 177 -9.83 6.76 -23.11
CA GLU A 177 -10.44 6.41 -21.83
C GLU A 177 -9.45 6.54 -20.65
N ILE A 178 -8.15 6.67 -20.96
CA ILE A 178 -7.07 6.90 -20.00
C ILE A 178 -6.51 8.29 -20.27
N PRO A 179 -6.32 9.14 -19.24
CA PRO A 179 -5.68 10.43 -19.41
C PRO A 179 -4.32 10.32 -20.07
N ALA A 180 -3.98 11.28 -20.92
CA ALA A 180 -2.66 11.32 -21.52
C ALA A 180 -1.58 11.45 -20.42
N PRO A 181 -0.37 10.83 -20.60
CA PRO A 181 0.69 10.87 -19.58
C PRO A 181 1.18 12.28 -19.23
N ASP A 182 0.99 13.22 -20.14
CA ASP A 182 1.36 14.62 -19.97
C ASP A 182 0.28 15.46 -19.25
N GLY A 183 -0.77 14.83 -18.73
CA GLY A 183 -1.87 15.49 -18.01
C GLY A 183 -2.79 16.32 -18.91
N ARG A 184 -2.68 16.22 -20.24
CA ARG A 184 -3.63 16.88 -21.16
C ARG A 184 -4.98 16.22 -21.12
N GLU A 185 -6.03 17.01 -21.32
CA GLU A 185 -7.35 16.46 -21.58
C GLU A 185 -7.31 15.59 -22.83
N ASN A 186 -8.00 14.46 -22.79
CA ASN A 186 -8.12 13.53 -23.92
C ASN A 186 -9.04 14.10 -25.01
N SER A 187 -8.66 15.23 -25.58
CA SER A 187 -9.41 15.91 -26.61
C SER A 187 -8.52 16.26 -27.82
N GLY A 188 -8.99 15.92 -28.99
CA GLY A 188 -8.31 16.22 -30.25
C GLY A 188 -7.19 15.22 -30.62
N LYS A 189 -6.48 15.55 -31.70
CA LYS A 189 -5.47 14.68 -32.29
C LYS A 189 -4.30 14.41 -31.33
N HIS A 190 -3.98 13.13 -31.12
CA HIS A 190 -2.83 12.76 -30.28
C HIS A 190 -1.52 13.26 -30.91
N PRO A 191 -0.57 13.78 -30.11
CA PRO A 191 0.68 14.39 -30.64
C PRO A 191 1.56 13.42 -31.40
N ILE A 192 1.56 12.13 -31.07
CA ILE A 192 2.31 11.11 -31.78
C ILE A 192 1.52 10.41 -32.89
N ALA A 193 0.27 10.83 -33.17
CA ALA A 193 -0.53 10.25 -34.25
C ALA A 193 0.17 10.39 -35.61
N ARG A 194 0.27 9.26 -36.33
CA ARG A 194 0.93 9.13 -37.63
C ARG A 194 -0.11 8.94 -38.74
N THR A 195 0.35 8.64 -39.94
CA THR A 195 -0.49 8.33 -41.10
C THR A 195 -0.22 6.91 -41.58
N GLY A 196 -1.16 6.30 -42.27
CA GLY A 196 -1.03 4.92 -42.76
C GLY A 196 -1.32 3.86 -41.70
N SER A 197 -0.66 2.70 -41.76
CA SER A 197 -0.82 1.63 -40.78
C SER A 197 -0.37 2.05 -39.39
N CYS A 198 -0.85 1.35 -38.35
CA CYS A 198 -0.45 1.59 -36.97
C CYS A 198 1.06 1.44 -36.81
N LYS A 199 1.68 2.43 -36.18
CA LYS A 199 3.11 2.43 -35.84
C LYS A 199 3.34 1.97 -34.41
N LEU A 200 4.53 1.48 -34.11
CA LEU A 200 4.86 0.93 -32.79
C LEU A 200 4.66 1.95 -31.66
N VAL A 201 5.04 3.21 -31.88
CA VAL A 201 4.78 4.31 -30.94
C VAL A 201 3.30 4.55 -30.69
N GLU A 202 2.46 4.44 -31.71
CA GLU A 202 1.00 4.55 -31.56
C GLU A 202 0.44 3.35 -30.82
N ALA A 203 0.90 2.13 -31.18
CA ALA A 203 0.48 0.91 -30.52
C ALA A 203 0.82 0.89 -29.04
N TRP A 204 1.96 1.46 -28.61
CA TRP A 204 2.30 1.64 -27.20
C TRP A 204 1.22 2.46 -26.46
N GLU A 205 0.84 3.62 -27.01
CA GLU A 205 -0.16 4.50 -26.38
C GLU A 205 -1.55 3.86 -26.37
N ILE A 206 -1.92 3.16 -27.46
CA ILE A 206 -3.22 2.49 -27.57
C ILE A 206 -3.31 1.29 -26.64
N ALA A 207 -2.23 0.50 -26.54
CA ALA A 207 -2.15 -0.68 -25.68
C ALA A 207 -1.83 -0.33 -24.22
N ARG A 208 -1.61 0.94 -23.88
CA ARG A 208 -1.39 1.33 -22.48
C ARG A 208 -2.51 0.77 -21.61
N PRO A 209 -2.18 -0.07 -20.60
CA PRO A 209 -3.22 -0.68 -19.79
C PRO A 209 -3.85 0.33 -18.84
N TRP A 210 -5.07 0.04 -18.41
CA TRP A 210 -5.57 0.57 -17.16
C TRP A 210 -4.88 -0.16 -16.03
N PHE A 211 -4.46 0.56 -15.03
CA PHE A 211 -3.83 -0.01 -13.86
C PHE A 211 -4.16 0.79 -12.62
N VAL A 212 -4.07 0.10 -11.49
CA VAL A 212 -4.25 0.69 -10.18
C VAL A 212 -2.88 0.95 -9.58
N ASP A 213 -2.51 2.21 -9.50
CA ASP A 213 -1.35 2.66 -8.76
C ASP A 213 -1.82 3.65 -7.70
N PRO A 214 -1.73 3.33 -6.40
CA PRO A 214 -2.18 4.23 -5.34
C PRO A 214 -1.40 5.55 -5.30
N ASN A 215 -0.23 5.61 -5.93
CA ASN A 215 0.63 6.79 -5.99
C ASN A 215 0.57 7.52 -7.34
N ALA A 216 -0.13 6.97 -8.31
CA ALA A 216 -0.22 7.52 -9.67
C ALA A 216 -1.64 8.02 -9.99
N PRO A 217 -2.09 9.16 -9.45
CA PRO A 217 -3.33 9.76 -9.88
C PRO A 217 -3.22 10.09 -11.39
N PRO A 218 -4.27 9.89 -12.18
CA PRO A 218 -5.64 9.57 -11.82
C PRO A 218 -6.00 8.08 -11.94
N PHE A 219 -5.06 7.16 -11.94
CA PHE A 219 -5.24 5.76 -12.33
C PHE A 219 -5.58 4.82 -11.18
N SER A 220 -5.53 5.29 -9.93
CA SER A 220 -5.98 4.51 -8.78
C SER A 220 -7.48 4.28 -8.83
N LEU A 221 -7.90 3.11 -9.28
CA LEU A 221 -9.31 2.75 -9.42
C LEU A 221 -9.64 1.52 -8.58
N ASN A 222 -10.21 1.75 -7.40
CA ASN A 222 -11.03 0.73 -6.77
C ASN A 222 -12.30 0.55 -7.60
N VAL A 223 -12.50 -0.63 -8.15
CA VAL A 223 -13.73 -0.98 -8.86
C VAL A 223 -14.74 -1.47 -7.85
N ILE A 224 -15.91 -0.86 -7.83
CA ILE A 224 -16.93 -1.12 -6.84
C ILE A 224 -18.20 -1.65 -7.52
N HIS A 225 -18.75 -2.71 -6.95
CA HIS A 225 -20.04 -3.23 -7.36
C HIS A 225 -21.13 -2.13 -7.29
N PRO A 226 -22.05 -2.01 -8.25
CA PRO A 226 -23.08 -0.97 -8.25
C PRO A 226 -23.94 -0.89 -6.97
N GLU A 227 -24.09 -2.00 -6.26
CA GLU A 227 -24.79 -2.05 -4.96
C GLU A 227 -23.85 -1.83 -3.76
N HIS A 228 -22.58 -1.47 -4.00
CA HIS A 228 -21.56 -1.06 -3.02
C HIS A 228 -21.11 -2.11 -1.99
N TRP A 229 -21.53 -3.37 -2.09
CA TRP A 229 -21.17 -4.42 -1.14
C TRP A 229 -19.85 -5.12 -1.44
N PHE A 230 -19.33 -5.00 -2.69
CA PHE A 230 -18.08 -5.63 -3.12
C PHE A 230 -17.14 -4.62 -3.79
N GLN A 231 -15.83 -4.86 -3.66
CA GLN A 231 -14.80 -4.04 -4.32
C GLN A 231 -13.61 -4.88 -4.75
N GLY A 232 -12.90 -4.41 -5.77
CA GLY A 232 -11.67 -5.01 -6.28
C GLY A 232 -10.74 -3.99 -6.88
N GLU A 233 -9.51 -4.41 -7.10
CA GLU A 233 -8.46 -3.64 -7.78
C GLU A 233 -7.86 -4.52 -8.85
N TYR A 234 -7.81 -4.01 -10.09
CA TYR A 234 -7.14 -4.69 -11.20
C TYR A 234 -5.69 -4.21 -11.27
N ASP A 235 -4.74 -5.12 -11.44
CA ASP A 235 -3.35 -4.69 -11.65
C ASP A 235 -3.22 -4.06 -13.04
N LEU A 236 -3.58 -4.78 -14.10
CA LEU A 236 -3.55 -4.28 -15.48
C LEU A 236 -4.79 -4.70 -16.26
N VAL A 237 -5.40 -3.77 -17.01
CA VAL A 237 -6.49 -4.07 -17.94
C VAL A 237 -6.15 -3.57 -19.34
N TYR A 238 -6.00 -4.48 -20.29
CA TYR A 238 -5.75 -4.15 -21.69
C TYR A 238 -7.05 -4.07 -22.48
N ARG A 239 -7.16 -3.04 -23.32
CA ARG A 239 -8.37 -2.72 -24.08
C ARG A 239 -8.00 -2.27 -25.50
N HIS A 240 -7.62 -3.19 -26.35
CA HIS A 240 -7.27 -2.92 -27.75
C HIS A 240 -7.69 -4.08 -28.65
N GLY A 241 -7.83 -3.81 -29.96
CA GLY A 241 -8.25 -4.81 -30.95
C GLY A 241 -9.66 -5.34 -30.67
N GLY A 242 -10.53 -4.55 -30.05
CA GLY A 242 -11.89 -4.95 -29.65
C GLY A 242 -11.95 -5.93 -28.48
N LYS A 243 -10.81 -6.28 -27.88
CA LYS A 243 -10.69 -7.27 -26.79
C LYS A 243 -10.41 -6.61 -25.46
N ILE A 244 -10.85 -7.25 -24.38
CA ILE A 244 -10.58 -6.89 -22.98
C ILE A 244 -9.84 -8.04 -22.33
N ARG A 245 -8.68 -7.74 -21.72
CA ARG A 245 -7.85 -8.71 -21.02
C ARG A 245 -7.47 -8.16 -19.64
N ILE A 246 -7.65 -8.96 -18.61
CA ILE A 246 -7.30 -8.59 -17.23
C ILE A 246 -6.10 -9.42 -16.82
N MET A 247 -5.05 -8.75 -16.36
CA MET A 247 -3.80 -9.34 -15.94
C MET A 247 -3.56 -9.06 -14.45
N ASP A 248 -2.97 -10.05 -13.78
CA ASP A 248 -2.54 -9.96 -12.39
C ASP A 248 -1.02 -10.19 -12.32
N LEU A 249 -0.29 -9.22 -11.77
CA LEU A 249 1.16 -9.24 -11.69
C LEU A 249 1.63 -9.96 -10.43
N LYS A 250 2.53 -10.92 -10.57
CA LYS A 250 3.11 -11.62 -9.43
C LYS A 250 4.63 -11.54 -9.46
N ALA A 251 5.21 -10.80 -8.53
CA ALA A 251 6.65 -10.71 -8.30
C ALA A 251 7.18 -12.03 -7.71
N SER A 252 6.98 -13.14 -8.43
CA SER A 252 7.36 -14.49 -8.01
C SER A 252 7.76 -15.35 -9.21
N ARG A 253 8.35 -16.51 -8.91
CA ARG A 253 8.69 -17.52 -9.93
C ARG A 253 7.52 -18.41 -10.33
N GLY A 254 6.35 -18.25 -9.69
CA GLY A 254 5.24 -19.18 -9.85
C GLY A 254 5.50 -20.52 -9.16
N GLY A 255 4.48 -21.33 -9.12
CA GLY A 255 4.51 -22.61 -8.40
C GLY A 255 4.17 -22.45 -6.91
N GLY A 256 3.60 -23.49 -6.35
CA GLY A 256 3.09 -23.51 -4.99
C GLY A 256 1.59 -23.23 -4.90
N ASP A 257 1.05 -23.39 -3.72
CA ASP A 257 -0.38 -23.39 -3.43
C ASP A 257 -1.11 -22.09 -3.80
N ARG A 258 -0.43 -20.95 -3.66
CA ARG A 258 -1.03 -19.62 -3.91
C ARG A 258 -1.51 -19.41 -5.34
N SER A 259 -1.07 -20.25 -6.29
CA SER A 259 -1.54 -20.17 -7.68
C SER A 259 -3.05 -20.42 -7.83
N GLY A 260 -3.65 -21.24 -6.94
CA GLY A 260 -5.10 -21.46 -6.88
C GLY A 260 -5.87 -20.19 -6.52
N ASN A 261 -5.39 -19.45 -5.53
CA ASN A 261 -6.01 -18.21 -5.07
C ASN A 261 -5.97 -17.11 -6.15
N TYR A 262 -4.93 -17.08 -6.98
CA TYR A 262 -4.84 -16.11 -8.10
C TYR A 262 -5.86 -16.43 -9.20
N VAL A 263 -6.14 -17.72 -9.45
CA VAL A 263 -7.17 -18.13 -10.40
C VAL A 263 -8.54 -17.63 -9.94
N GLU A 264 -8.92 -17.90 -8.71
CA GLU A 264 -10.20 -17.46 -8.16
C GLU A 264 -10.28 -15.91 -8.11
N GLN A 265 -9.21 -15.23 -7.74
CA GLN A 265 -9.15 -13.78 -7.73
C GLN A 265 -9.45 -13.17 -9.11
N LEU A 266 -8.82 -13.69 -10.16
CA LEU A 266 -9.04 -13.20 -11.53
C LEU A 266 -10.44 -13.52 -12.05
N ARG A 267 -11.02 -14.67 -11.70
CA ARG A 267 -12.41 -15.00 -12.05
C ARG A 267 -13.39 -14.03 -11.35
N ILE A 268 -13.14 -13.68 -10.10
CA ILE A 268 -13.90 -12.65 -9.38
C ILE A 268 -13.74 -11.28 -10.05
N TYR A 269 -12.55 -10.95 -10.54
CA TYR A 269 -12.32 -9.71 -11.29
C TYR A 269 -13.08 -9.69 -12.63
N ALA A 270 -13.17 -10.83 -13.32
CA ALA A 270 -14.00 -10.94 -14.53
C ALA A 270 -15.49 -10.72 -14.24
N MET A 271 -15.98 -11.25 -13.12
CA MET A 271 -17.34 -10.99 -12.64
C MET A 271 -17.54 -9.49 -12.38
N LEU A 272 -16.67 -8.87 -11.59
CA LEU A 272 -16.79 -7.45 -11.25
C LEU A 272 -16.71 -6.57 -12.50
N TRP A 273 -15.83 -6.90 -13.46
CA TRP A 273 -15.77 -6.24 -14.76
C TRP A 273 -17.09 -6.35 -15.51
N SER A 274 -17.64 -7.55 -15.64
CA SER A 274 -18.90 -7.78 -16.35
C SER A 274 -20.04 -6.96 -15.77
N ILE A 275 -20.17 -6.93 -14.45
CA ILE A 275 -21.22 -6.19 -13.75
C ILE A 275 -21.08 -4.68 -13.97
N THR A 276 -19.87 -4.14 -13.90
CA THR A 276 -19.61 -2.70 -14.05
C THR A 276 -19.57 -2.25 -15.51
N HIS A 277 -19.48 -3.17 -16.47
CA HIS A 277 -19.40 -2.89 -17.92
C HIS A 277 -20.56 -3.49 -18.71
N SER A 278 -21.79 -3.42 -18.18
CA SER A 278 -23.02 -3.77 -18.89
C SER A 278 -23.07 -5.23 -19.40
N GLY A 279 -22.53 -6.16 -18.63
CA GLY A 279 -22.53 -7.59 -18.96
C GLY A 279 -21.41 -8.03 -19.91
N LYS A 280 -20.47 -7.14 -20.25
CA LYS A 280 -19.35 -7.48 -21.12
C LYS A 280 -18.30 -8.29 -20.36
N ILE A 281 -18.15 -9.55 -20.75
CA ILE A 281 -17.17 -10.48 -20.17
C ILE A 281 -15.78 -10.19 -20.78
N PRO A 282 -14.68 -10.21 -20.00
CA PRO A 282 -13.33 -10.11 -20.55
C PRO A 282 -13.03 -11.26 -21.52
N ASP A 283 -12.21 -11.00 -22.53
CA ASP A 283 -11.80 -12.00 -23.54
C ASP A 283 -10.71 -12.94 -23.01
N ALA A 284 -9.89 -12.48 -22.05
CA ALA A 284 -8.84 -13.28 -21.42
C ALA A 284 -8.52 -12.82 -19.99
N LEU A 285 -8.07 -13.78 -19.20
CA LEU A 285 -7.53 -13.59 -17.85
C LEU A 285 -6.14 -14.22 -17.80
N GLU A 286 -5.15 -13.51 -17.26
CA GLU A 286 -3.80 -14.02 -17.16
C GLU A 286 -3.14 -13.66 -15.82
N VAL A 287 -2.33 -14.58 -15.29
CA VAL A 287 -1.35 -14.30 -14.25
C VAL A 287 0.02 -14.18 -14.89
N TRP A 288 0.71 -13.08 -14.63
CA TRP A 288 2.06 -12.85 -15.10
C TRP A 288 3.07 -13.12 -13.99
N TYR A 289 3.80 -14.23 -14.10
CA TYR A 289 4.87 -14.59 -13.16
C TYR A 289 6.18 -13.94 -13.60
N LEU A 290 6.49 -12.80 -13.00
CA LEU A 290 7.56 -11.91 -13.44
C LEU A 290 8.96 -12.50 -13.20
N GLY A 291 9.12 -13.34 -12.17
CA GLY A 291 10.40 -13.97 -11.85
C GLY A 291 10.86 -15.04 -12.84
N VAL A 292 9.96 -15.51 -13.72
CA VAL A 292 10.27 -16.52 -14.76
C VAL A 292 9.80 -16.09 -16.14
N ASN A 293 9.27 -14.87 -16.27
CA ASN A 293 8.76 -14.33 -17.52
C ASN A 293 7.72 -15.25 -18.19
N VAL A 294 6.75 -15.75 -17.41
CA VAL A 294 5.72 -16.69 -17.88
C VAL A 294 4.34 -16.10 -17.69
N ARG A 295 3.51 -16.18 -18.73
CA ARG A 295 2.08 -15.89 -18.70
C ARG A 295 1.31 -17.19 -18.49
N LYS A 296 0.40 -17.20 -17.53
CA LYS A 296 -0.53 -18.31 -17.32
C LYS A 296 -1.94 -17.83 -17.61
N THR A 297 -2.55 -18.37 -18.65
CA THR A 297 -3.93 -18.10 -18.99
C THR A 297 -4.87 -18.82 -18.02
N ILE A 298 -5.90 -18.10 -17.59
CA ILE A 298 -6.97 -18.58 -16.72
C ILE A 298 -8.25 -18.69 -17.54
N GLU A 299 -9.04 -19.72 -17.27
CA GLU A 299 -10.33 -19.89 -17.92
C GLU A 299 -11.30 -18.76 -17.53
N VAL A 300 -11.83 -18.09 -18.54
CA VAL A 300 -12.77 -16.99 -18.34
C VAL A 300 -14.13 -17.56 -17.95
N PRO A 301 -14.78 -17.10 -16.88
CA PRO A 301 -16.10 -17.56 -16.50
C PRO A 301 -17.14 -17.14 -17.54
N ASN A 302 -18.07 -18.05 -17.84
CA ASN A 302 -19.23 -17.73 -18.68
C ASN A 302 -20.30 -16.93 -17.90
N ALA A 303 -21.35 -16.47 -18.56
CA ALA A 303 -22.38 -15.62 -17.95
C ALA A 303 -23.13 -16.31 -16.80
N GLU A 304 -23.37 -17.60 -16.87
CA GLU A 304 -24.05 -18.37 -15.81
C GLU A 304 -23.14 -18.53 -14.57
N GLU A 305 -21.85 -18.79 -14.79
CA GLU A 305 -20.86 -18.84 -13.73
C GLU A 305 -20.68 -17.49 -13.04
N ILE A 306 -20.73 -16.38 -13.79
CA ILE A 306 -20.68 -15.02 -13.24
C ILE A 306 -21.83 -14.77 -12.28
N VAL A 307 -23.07 -15.09 -12.70
CA VAL A 307 -24.25 -14.92 -11.85
C VAL A 307 -24.16 -15.81 -10.60
N THR A 308 -23.70 -17.04 -10.77
CA THR A 308 -23.54 -17.98 -9.65
C THR A 308 -22.50 -17.47 -8.64
N MET A 309 -21.38 -16.94 -9.16
CA MET A 309 -20.31 -16.36 -8.34
C MET A 309 -20.77 -15.10 -7.59
N GLU A 310 -21.47 -14.20 -8.30
CA GLU A 310 -22.04 -12.99 -7.70
C GLU A 310 -22.97 -13.32 -6.53
N ASN A 311 -23.91 -14.26 -6.73
CA ASN A 311 -24.83 -14.69 -5.68
C ASN A 311 -24.07 -15.31 -4.49
N LYS A 312 -23.12 -16.22 -4.74
CA LYS A 312 -22.28 -16.83 -3.68
C LYS A 312 -21.54 -15.77 -2.87
N LEU A 313 -20.94 -14.79 -3.53
CA LEU A 313 -20.19 -13.72 -2.86
C LEU A 313 -21.11 -12.76 -2.10
N LYS A 314 -22.30 -12.51 -2.62
CA LYS A 314 -23.31 -11.68 -1.95
C LYS A 314 -23.86 -12.36 -0.71
N ASP A 315 -24.17 -13.68 -0.79
CA ASP A 315 -24.55 -14.47 0.37
C ASP A 315 -23.45 -14.47 1.45
N LEU A 316 -22.19 -14.66 1.03
CA LEU A 316 -21.04 -14.56 1.93
C LEU A 316 -20.93 -13.16 2.57
N TRP A 317 -21.15 -12.10 1.81
CA TRP A 317 -21.13 -10.73 2.34
C TRP A 317 -22.22 -10.54 3.42
N HIS A 318 -23.44 -11.03 3.19
CA HIS A 318 -24.51 -11.02 4.19
C HIS A 318 -24.11 -11.80 5.44
N GLU A 319 -23.50 -12.98 5.26
CA GLU A 319 -23.07 -13.83 6.35
C GLU A 319 -21.99 -13.17 7.23
N ILE A 320 -20.94 -12.58 6.63
CA ILE A 320 -19.73 -12.19 7.36
C ILE A 320 -19.56 -10.68 7.57
N LYS A 321 -20.33 -9.85 6.89
CA LYS A 321 -20.20 -8.38 6.96
C LYS A 321 -21.42 -7.70 7.56
N GLU A 322 -22.62 -8.14 7.23
CA GLU A 322 -23.84 -7.58 7.80
C GLU A 322 -24.21 -8.21 9.14
N SER A 323 -23.94 -9.50 9.32
CA SER A 323 -24.20 -10.20 10.57
C SER A 323 -23.16 -9.87 11.65
N ASP A 324 -23.55 -10.03 12.90
CA ASP A 324 -22.59 -9.95 14.02
C ASP A 324 -21.89 -11.30 14.22
N VAL A 325 -21.00 -11.63 13.29
CA VAL A 325 -20.24 -12.89 13.24
C VAL A 325 -19.39 -13.05 14.49
N THR A 326 -19.55 -14.20 15.12
CA THR A 326 -18.75 -14.64 16.28
C THR A 326 -17.71 -15.68 15.86
N ILE A 327 -16.87 -16.10 16.79
CA ILE A 327 -15.88 -17.13 16.54
C ILE A 327 -16.52 -18.49 16.21
N ASP A 328 -17.69 -18.77 16.79
CA ASP A 328 -18.41 -20.03 16.58
C ASP A 328 -18.99 -20.13 15.17
N ASP A 329 -19.27 -19.01 14.53
CA ASP A 329 -19.73 -18.93 13.13
C ASP A 329 -18.58 -19.17 12.14
N CYS A 330 -17.33 -19.20 12.59
CA CYS A 330 -16.14 -19.35 11.80
C CYS A 330 -15.42 -20.67 12.12
N PRO A 331 -15.86 -21.79 11.58
CA PRO A 331 -15.29 -23.11 11.90
C PRO A 331 -13.84 -23.24 11.43
N THR A 332 -13.10 -24.13 12.10
CA THR A 332 -11.73 -24.50 11.74
C THR A 332 -11.71 -25.55 10.61
N ILE A 333 -12.14 -25.14 9.42
CA ILE A 333 -12.21 -26.01 8.24
C ILE A 333 -11.21 -25.49 7.21
N PRO A 334 -9.92 -25.89 7.29
CA PRO A 334 -8.92 -25.46 6.34
C PRO A 334 -9.13 -26.17 4.99
N ARG A 335 -9.11 -25.40 3.91
CA ARG A 335 -8.98 -25.95 2.57
C ARG A 335 -7.53 -26.46 2.42
N PRO A 336 -7.32 -27.73 1.99
CA PRO A 336 -5.97 -28.24 1.78
C PRO A 336 -5.14 -27.38 0.84
N LEU A 337 -3.84 -27.34 1.05
CA LEU A 337 -2.90 -26.74 0.10
C LEU A 337 -2.99 -27.50 -1.22
N ARG A 338 -3.04 -26.78 -2.35
CA ARG A 338 -3.10 -27.36 -3.68
C ARG A 338 -1.83 -27.09 -4.43
N GLY A 339 -1.01 -28.13 -4.62
CA GLY A 339 0.13 -28.08 -5.51
C GLY A 339 -0.29 -28.22 -6.97
N TYR A 340 0.41 -27.54 -7.87
CA TYR A 340 0.34 -27.83 -9.31
C TYR A 340 1.66 -28.52 -9.70
N SER A 341 1.58 -29.76 -10.13
CA SER A 341 2.72 -30.44 -10.77
C SER A 341 3.02 -29.83 -12.14
N GLU A 342 4.23 -30.02 -12.64
CA GLU A 342 4.55 -29.79 -14.06
C GLU A 342 3.51 -30.54 -14.92
N GLY A 343 2.69 -29.77 -15.67
CA GLY A 343 1.58 -30.32 -16.46
C GLY A 343 0.18 -30.01 -15.94
N GLY A 344 0.04 -29.21 -14.85
CA GLY A 344 -1.25 -28.67 -14.39
C GLY A 344 -2.15 -29.66 -13.64
N VAL A 345 -1.60 -30.81 -13.21
CA VAL A 345 -2.35 -31.79 -12.40
C VAL A 345 -2.37 -31.32 -10.95
N LYS A 346 -3.57 -31.12 -10.40
CA LYS A 346 -3.75 -30.83 -8.97
C LYS A 346 -3.31 -32.06 -8.16
N THR A 347 -2.37 -31.85 -7.25
CA THR A 347 -2.06 -32.82 -6.19
C THR A 347 -2.76 -32.32 -4.94
N ASP A 348 -3.66 -33.15 -4.38
CA ASP A 348 -4.29 -32.85 -3.10
C ASP A 348 -3.32 -33.23 -1.99
N ASP A 349 -2.89 -32.23 -1.22
CA ASP A 349 -2.14 -32.43 0.01
C ASP A 349 -3.07 -32.90 1.14
N PRO A 350 -2.55 -33.40 2.28
CA PRO A 350 -3.36 -33.76 3.44
C PRO A 350 -4.29 -32.63 3.88
N GLU A 351 -5.46 -32.96 4.43
CA GLU A 351 -6.49 -31.99 4.82
C GLU A 351 -5.98 -30.88 5.76
N ASP A 352 -4.99 -31.19 6.60
CA ASP A 352 -4.38 -30.27 7.56
C ASP A 352 -3.09 -29.59 7.05
N SER A 353 -2.71 -29.83 5.80
CA SER A 353 -1.46 -29.27 5.23
C SER A 353 -1.35 -27.76 5.36
N ARG A 354 -2.46 -27.03 5.24
CA ARG A 354 -2.50 -25.58 5.41
C ARG A 354 -2.20 -25.16 6.85
N CYS A 355 -2.62 -25.92 7.84
CA CYS A 355 -2.43 -25.59 9.25
C CYS A 355 -0.95 -25.55 9.64
N SER A 356 -0.13 -26.43 9.06
CA SER A 356 1.31 -26.49 9.36
C SER A 356 2.08 -25.24 8.93
N THR A 357 1.55 -24.48 7.98
CA THR A 357 2.14 -23.23 7.48
C THR A 357 1.33 -21.98 7.85
N CYS A 358 0.26 -22.17 8.63
CA CYS A 358 -0.63 -21.08 9.03
C CYS A 358 0.02 -20.23 10.12
N ASP A 359 0.10 -18.93 9.89
CA ASP A 359 0.63 -17.97 10.87
C ASP A 359 -0.13 -18.00 12.21
N TRP A 360 -1.37 -18.49 12.23
CA TRP A 360 -2.26 -18.53 13.39
C TRP A 360 -2.38 -19.91 14.03
N SER A 361 -1.54 -20.86 13.64
CA SER A 361 -1.58 -22.24 14.16
C SER A 361 -1.38 -22.33 15.67
N GLY A 362 -0.58 -21.41 16.25
CA GLY A 362 -0.36 -21.34 17.70
C GLY A 362 -1.56 -20.82 18.49
N LEU A 363 -2.57 -20.25 17.82
CA LEU A 363 -3.81 -19.75 18.43
C LEU A 363 -4.98 -20.69 18.15
N CYS A 364 -4.97 -21.34 16.99
CA CYS A 364 -6.10 -22.11 16.48
C CYS A 364 -6.17 -23.52 17.10
N PRO A 365 -7.36 -24.04 17.43
CA PRO A 365 -7.53 -25.41 17.94
C PRO A 365 -7.05 -26.52 16.98
N ASN A 366 -7.08 -26.29 15.65
CA ASN A 366 -6.48 -27.22 14.68
C ASN A 366 -4.95 -27.14 14.64
N GLY A 367 -4.35 -26.23 15.35
CA GLY A 367 -2.93 -26.10 15.58
C GLY A 367 -2.56 -26.51 17.00
N SER A 368 -1.95 -25.61 17.76
CA SER A 368 -1.55 -25.84 19.15
C SER A 368 -2.26 -24.94 20.18
N GLY A 369 -3.21 -24.11 19.73
CA GLY A 369 -3.97 -23.20 20.56
C GLY A 369 -5.36 -23.73 20.95
N ASP A 370 -6.12 -22.92 21.63
CA ASP A 370 -7.49 -23.18 22.10
C ASP A 370 -8.46 -22.03 21.80
N ASP A 371 -8.10 -21.12 20.88
CA ASP A 371 -8.78 -19.87 20.60
C ASP A 371 -8.79 -18.87 21.78
N ASP A 372 -8.04 -19.16 22.82
CA ASP A 372 -7.93 -18.26 23.97
C ASP A 372 -7.12 -17.02 23.52
N LEU A 373 -7.87 -16.09 22.93
CA LEU A 373 -7.32 -14.82 22.49
C LEU A 373 -6.91 -14.04 23.72
N PRO A 374 -5.64 -13.60 23.76
CA PRO A 374 -5.24 -12.64 24.80
C PRO A 374 -6.27 -11.54 24.87
N ASP A 375 -6.70 -11.20 26.04
CA ASP A 375 -7.61 -10.09 26.27
C ASP A 375 -7.07 -8.83 25.59
N GLY A 376 -7.87 -8.24 24.66
CA GLY A 376 -7.41 -7.16 23.79
C GLY A 376 -7.15 -7.58 22.35
N GLY A 377 -7.17 -8.89 22.05
CA GLY A 377 -7.31 -9.42 20.70
C GLY A 377 -6.13 -9.18 19.77
N GLN A 378 -4.93 -9.26 20.28
CA GLN A 378 -3.72 -9.07 19.46
C GLN A 378 -2.78 -10.26 19.64
N TYR A 379 -2.95 -11.25 18.82
CA TYR A 379 -2.00 -12.36 18.67
C TYR A 379 -0.97 -12.04 17.60
N GLN A 380 0.24 -12.48 17.82
CA GLN A 380 1.29 -12.43 16.80
C GLN A 380 1.68 -13.81 16.32
N PRO A 381 1.70 -14.01 15.00
CA PRO A 381 2.20 -15.26 14.43
C PRO A 381 3.64 -15.54 14.89
N GLY A 382 3.88 -16.75 15.35
CA GLY A 382 5.21 -17.23 15.70
C GLY A 382 5.72 -16.80 17.06
N GLY A 383 4.87 -16.21 17.94
CA GLY A 383 5.39 -15.96 19.24
C GLY A 383 4.66 -15.10 20.24
N ASP A 384 5.17 -15.27 21.41
CA ASP A 384 5.03 -14.46 22.58
C ASP A 384 5.34 -12.98 22.26
N ILE A 385 4.66 -12.06 22.89
CA ILE A 385 4.89 -10.60 22.78
C ILE A 385 6.37 -10.21 23.05
N LYS A 386 7.12 -11.07 23.70
CA LYS A 386 8.58 -10.95 23.90
C LYS A 386 9.40 -10.97 22.60
N VAL A 387 8.81 -11.38 21.48
CA VAL A 387 9.45 -11.31 20.15
C VAL A 387 9.54 -9.88 19.63
N TYR A 388 8.74 -8.95 20.18
CA TYR A 388 8.91 -7.55 19.87
C TYR A 388 10.04 -6.95 20.69
N ASP A 389 10.88 -6.17 20.02
CA ASP A 389 11.85 -5.32 20.71
C ASP A 389 11.07 -4.26 21.53
N LEU A 390 10.89 -4.56 22.80
CA LEU A 390 10.31 -3.60 23.75
C LEU A 390 11.37 -2.61 24.17
N THR A 391 11.06 -1.32 24.07
CA THR A 391 11.97 -0.25 24.46
C THR A 391 11.60 0.25 25.86
N ALA A 392 12.56 0.31 26.77
CA ALA A 392 12.39 0.92 28.07
C ALA A 392 12.09 2.42 27.94
N PHE A 393 11.26 2.98 28.82
CA PHE A 393 10.83 4.38 28.69
C PHE A 393 11.99 5.36 28.75
N GLY A 394 13.05 5.06 29.53
CA GLY A 394 14.25 5.87 29.61
C GLY A 394 15.12 5.88 28.35
N ASP A 395 14.92 4.89 27.45
CA ASP A 395 15.68 4.74 26.21
C ASP A 395 14.92 5.30 24.98
N LEU A 396 13.69 5.79 25.19
CA LEU A 396 12.90 6.39 24.12
C LEU A 396 13.53 7.70 23.66
N LYS A 397 13.81 7.81 22.37
CA LYS A 397 14.38 9.00 21.73
C LYS A 397 13.37 9.60 20.75
N PRO A 398 12.45 10.43 21.24
CA PRO A 398 11.42 11.00 20.38
C PRO A 398 11.94 12.08 19.42
N ARG A 399 13.11 12.67 19.70
CA ARG A 399 13.72 13.72 18.89
C ARG A 399 14.97 13.25 18.21
N ILE A 400 15.10 13.62 16.93
CA ILE A 400 16.24 13.26 16.09
C ILE A 400 16.77 14.50 15.37
N ASN A 401 18.03 14.40 14.96
CA ASN A 401 18.66 15.36 14.05
C ASN A 401 18.92 14.67 12.71
N ILE A 402 18.65 15.37 11.61
CA ILE A 402 18.84 14.83 10.26
C ILE A 402 19.50 15.90 9.40
N PHE A 403 20.55 15.52 8.67
CA PHE A 403 21.11 16.33 7.60
C PHE A 403 20.58 15.81 6.26
N CYS A 404 20.02 16.68 5.42
CA CYS A 404 19.34 16.29 4.19
C CYS A 404 19.29 17.44 3.18
N GLU A 405 18.76 17.15 1.98
CA GLU A 405 18.47 18.14 0.95
C GLU A 405 16.98 18.48 0.89
N VAL A 406 16.66 19.73 0.59
CA VAL A 406 15.28 20.16 0.34
C VAL A 406 14.87 19.76 -1.06
N PHE A 407 14.04 18.73 -1.17
CA PHE A 407 13.52 18.25 -2.45
C PHE A 407 12.46 19.20 -3.05
N SER A 408 11.56 19.72 -2.22
CA SER A 408 10.55 20.68 -2.65
C SER A 408 10.08 21.59 -1.54
N VAL A 409 9.71 22.82 -1.93
CA VAL A 409 9.08 23.81 -1.04
C VAL A 409 7.85 24.38 -1.75
N THR A 410 6.68 24.25 -1.13
CA THR A 410 5.45 24.86 -1.61
C THR A 410 4.99 25.92 -0.62
N LYS A 411 5.07 27.19 -1.01
CA LYS A 411 4.60 28.31 -0.19
C LYS A 411 3.07 28.36 -0.18
N VAL A 412 2.50 28.42 1.01
CA VAL A 412 1.06 28.55 1.22
C VAL A 412 0.79 29.93 1.80
N PRO A 413 -0.10 30.78 1.21
CA PRO A 413 -0.41 32.08 1.77
C PRO A 413 -0.83 31.98 3.24
N ASP A 414 -0.27 32.84 4.09
CA ASP A 414 -0.57 32.93 5.53
C ASP A 414 -0.38 31.63 6.34
N LYS A 415 0.49 30.73 5.85
CA LYS A 415 0.86 29.47 6.56
C LYS A 415 2.33 29.15 6.34
N ALA A 416 2.85 28.32 7.23
CA ALA A 416 4.17 27.70 7.03
C ALA A 416 4.23 26.95 5.69
N PRO A 417 5.37 26.95 5.01
CA PRO A 417 5.55 26.22 3.77
C PRO A 417 5.42 24.71 3.98
N ASN A 418 4.92 24.02 2.96
CA ASN A 418 5.05 22.57 2.90
C ASN A 418 6.43 22.25 2.34
N ILE A 419 7.23 21.53 3.10
CA ILE A 419 8.59 21.16 2.75
C ILE A 419 8.65 19.62 2.64
N THR A 420 9.29 19.15 1.57
CA THR A 420 9.69 17.75 1.45
C THR A 420 11.21 17.72 1.41
N ILE A 421 11.80 16.83 2.19
CA ILE A 421 13.24 16.60 2.22
C ILE A 421 13.57 15.26 1.58
N GLU A 422 14.80 15.13 1.12
CA GLU A 422 15.37 13.93 0.53
C GLU A 422 16.73 13.64 1.16
N GLN A 423 17.00 12.36 1.38
CA GLN A 423 18.32 11.86 1.76
C GLN A 423 18.46 10.43 1.24
N ASP A 424 19.50 10.17 0.44
CA ASP A 424 19.85 8.85 -0.08
C ASP A 424 18.67 8.12 -0.77
N GLY A 425 17.83 8.88 -1.51
CA GLY A 425 16.62 8.38 -2.17
C GLY A 425 15.40 8.23 -1.26
N GLY A 426 15.51 8.49 0.04
CA GLY A 426 14.40 8.52 0.97
C GLY A 426 13.77 9.91 1.08
N PHE A 427 12.44 9.96 1.22
CA PHE A 427 11.70 11.21 1.34
C PHE A 427 10.95 11.31 2.66
N ALA A 428 10.84 12.51 3.19
CA ALA A 428 10.00 12.81 4.34
C ALA A 428 9.33 14.17 4.21
N PHE A 429 8.07 14.26 4.68
CA PHE A 429 7.37 15.53 4.79
C PHE A 429 7.77 16.25 6.08
N VAL A 430 8.07 17.54 5.98
CA VAL A 430 8.31 18.37 7.15
C VAL A 430 7.03 19.11 7.51
N ARG A 431 6.49 18.84 8.68
CA ARG A 431 5.30 19.48 9.21
C ARG A 431 5.69 20.53 10.25
N ILE A 432 5.60 21.79 9.89
CA ILE A 432 5.82 22.90 10.80
C ILE A 432 4.56 23.09 11.64
N ILE A 433 4.68 22.87 12.95
CA ILE A 433 3.59 23.02 13.93
C ILE A 433 3.71 24.38 14.63
N ALA A 434 4.92 24.84 14.86
CA ALA A 434 5.22 26.16 15.37
C ALA A 434 6.14 26.88 14.40
N GLU A 435 5.73 28.05 13.95
CA GLU A 435 6.50 28.88 13.01
C GLU A 435 7.61 29.65 13.73
N GLU A 436 7.37 30.00 15.01
CA GLU A 436 8.30 30.75 15.84
C GLU A 436 8.50 30.12 17.21
N SER A 437 9.69 30.27 17.75
CA SER A 437 10.04 29.97 19.13
C SER A 437 10.88 31.12 19.69
N GLU A 438 10.45 31.69 20.81
CA GLU A 438 11.11 32.80 21.47
C GLU A 438 11.42 34.01 20.54
N GLY A 439 10.56 34.26 19.55
CA GLY A 439 10.70 35.33 18.56
C GLY A 439 11.65 35.01 17.40
N VAL A 440 12.09 33.76 17.27
CA VAL A 440 12.92 33.29 16.17
C VAL A 440 12.14 32.28 15.34
N LEU A 441 12.19 32.39 14.01
CA LEU A 441 11.59 31.41 13.10
C LEU A 441 12.23 30.03 13.32
N THR A 442 11.40 29.00 13.30
CA THR A 442 11.85 27.61 13.41
C THR A 442 12.40 27.05 12.10
N TYR A 443 12.31 27.82 11.02
CA TYR A 443 12.85 27.49 9.70
C TYR A 443 13.36 28.76 8.99
N PRO A 444 14.32 28.65 8.05
CA PRO A 444 14.77 29.78 7.25
C PRO A 444 13.65 30.31 6.35
N ASP A 445 13.40 31.63 6.35
CA ASP A 445 12.36 32.28 5.51
C ASP A 445 12.67 32.21 4.02
N ASP A 446 13.95 32.05 3.67
CA ASP A 446 14.47 31.93 2.30
C ASP A 446 14.73 30.49 1.86
N ILE A 447 14.18 29.48 2.58
CA ILE A 447 14.34 28.06 2.24
C ILE A 447 13.79 27.75 0.85
N GLN A 448 14.57 27.01 0.06
CA GLN A 448 14.21 26.65 -1.32
C GLN A 448 14.70 25.26 -1.70
N LYS A 449 14.18 24.71 -2.81
CA LYS A 449 14.62 23.44 -3.38
C LYS A 449 16.13 23.46 -3.66
N GLY A 450 16.81 22.39 -3.28
CA GLY A 450 18.26 22.20 -3.43
C GLY A 450 19.10 22.75 -2.26
N ASP A 451 18.46 23.38 -1.27
CA ASP A 451 19.19 23.77 -0.07
C ASP A 451 19.57 22.53 0.74
N SER A 452 20.83 22.45 1.16
CA SER A 452 21.25 21.52 2.19
C SER A 452 20.84 22.07 3.57
N VAL A 453 20.15 21.25 4.34
CA VAL A 453 19.59 21.67 5.62
C VAL A 453 19.84 20.62 6.69
N ARG A 454 19.88 21.07 7.92
CA ARG A 454 19.86 20.22 9.11
C ARG A 454 18.57 20.47 9.87
N LEU A 455 17.79 19.43 10.08
CA LEU A 455 16.63 19.44 10.95
C LEU A 455 17.09 19.00 12.34
N ILE A 456 16.90 19.85 13.34
CA ILE A 456 17.41 19.64 14.69
C ILE A 456 16.23 19.45 15.63
N GLY A 457 16.26 18.37 16.41
CA GLY A 457 15.28 18.06 17.43
C GLY A 457 13.87 17.77 16.91
N VAL A 458 13.74 17.37 15.65
CA VAL A 458 12.43 17.05 15.03
C VAL A 458 11.87 15.75 15.58
N VAL A 459 10.55 15.63 15.60
CA VAL A 459 9.83 14.44 16.08
C VAL A 459 9.27 13.65 14.90
N PRO A 460 9.77 12.41 14.65
CA PRO A 460 9.23 11.55 13.62
C PRO A 460 7.80 11.13 13.90
N SER A 461 6.98 11.15 12.88
CA SER A 461 5.60 10.64 12.93
C SER A 461 5.16 10.17 11.56
N THR A 462 3.96 9.66 11.44
CA THR A 462 3.35 9.34 10.14
C THR A 462 2.09 10.16 9.95
N ASN A 463 1.80 10.52 8.71
CA ASN A 463 0.51 11.12 8.38
C ASN A 463 -0.59 10.02 8.31
N TRP A 464 -1.83 10.42 8.02
CA TRP A 464 -2.96 9.49 7.94
C TRP A 464 -2.84 8.43 6.83
N LYS A 465 -1.97 8.67 5.83
CA LYS A 465 -1.64 7.69 4.76
C LYS A 465 -0.52 6.72 5.16
N GLY A 466 0.17 6.98 6.29
CA GLY A 466 1.33 6.22 6.73
C GLY A 466 2.66 6.78 6.22
N GLU A 467 2.66 7.90 5.50
CA GLU A 467 3.87 8.54 5.00
C GLU A 467 4.64 9.21 6.13
N LEU A 468 5.96 9.16 6.07
CA LEU A 468 6.82 9.75 7.08
C LEU A 468 6.65 11.27 7.15
N GLN A 469 6.44 11.77 8.35
CA GLN A 469 6.46 13.19 8.69
C GLN A 469 7.48 13.48 9.79
N LEU A 470 8.20 14.58 9.64
CA LEU A 470 9.06 15.15 10.67
C LEU A 470 8.38 16.43 11.19
N LYS A 471 8.00 16.43 12.47
CA LYS A 471 7.33 17.58 13.09
C LYS A 471 8.38 18.57 13.59
N VAL A 472 8.23 19.82 13.20
CA VAL A 472 8.96 20.98 13.71
C VAL A 472 8.04 21.71 14.68
N ASP A 473 8.29 21.56 15.96
CA ASP A 473 7.59 22.20 17.07
C ASP A 473 8.47 23.36 17.65
N PRO A 474 8.06 24.06 18.72
CA PRO A 474 8.87 25.13 19.29
C PRO A 474 10.27 24.72 19.80
N HIS A 475 10.52 23.42 19.96
CA HIS A 475 11.81 22.88 20.43
C HIS A 475 12.64 22.29 19.29
N ALA A 476 12.17 22.42 18.05
CA ALA A 476 12.85 21.95 16.86
C ALA A 476 13.12 23.13 15.91
N ARG A 477 14.12 22.97 15.04
CA ARG A 477 14.44 23.99 14.05
C ARG A 477 15.05 23.39 12.79
N ILE A 478 15.00 24.16 11.71
CA ILE A 478 15.65 23.86 10.44
C ILE A 478 16.74 24.91 10.25
N GLU A 479 17.94 24.48 9.96
CA GLU A 479 19.10 25.34 9.68
C GLU A 479 19.68 25.01 8.31
N LYS A 480 20.05 26.03 7.52
CA LYS A 480 20.84 25.83 6.30
C LYS A 480 22.27 25.55 6.69
N THR A 481 22.83 24.45 6.22
CA THR A 481 24.22 24.07 6.45
C THR A 481 24.70 23.15 5.33
N SER A 482 25.98 23.17 5.04
CA SER A 482 26.60 22.30 4.03
C SER A 482 27.18 21.01 4.60
N GLU A 483 27.17 20.83 5.93
CA GLU A 483 27.84 19.73 6.60
C GLU A 483 26.92 19.07 7.63
N ALA A 484 27.00 17.73 7.69
CA ALA A 484 26.38 16.93 8.75
C ALA A 484 27.21 17.03 10.03
N GLU A 485 26.59 16.83 11.18
CA GLU A 485 27.25 16.77 12.46
C GLU A 485 27.16 15.37 13.11
N ASP A 486 28.05 15.10 14.04
CA ASP A 486 28.00 13.88 14.85
C ASP A 486 26.62 13.76 15.55
N GLY A 487 25.96 12.61 15.38
CA GLY A 487 24.63 12.35 15.94
C GLY A 487 23.46 12.65 14.99
N ASP A 488 23.72 13.13 13.78
CA ASP A 488 22.71 13.15 12.72
C ASP A 488 22.38 11.71 12.28
N ILE A 489 21.09 11.41 12.13
CA ILE A 489 20.60 10.07 11.83
C ILE A 489 20.05 10.06 10.40
N GLY A 490 20.32 9.00 9.64
CA GLY A 490 19.77 8.81 8.31
C GLY A 490 18.26 8.58 8.32
N LEU A 491 17.58 8.95 7.22
CA LEU A 491 16.12 8.69 7.05
C LEU A 491 15.78 7.20 7.13
N PHE A 492 16.74 6.33 6.85
CA PHE A 492 16.57 4.87 6.94
C PHE A 492 16.90 4.31 8.33
N ASP A 493 17.62 5.05 9.17
CA ASP A 493 18.23 4.54 10.39
C ASP A 493 17.43 4.86 11.67
N PHE A 494 16.44 5.74 11.61
CA PHE A 494 15.64 6.05 12.79
C PHE A 494 14.36 5.24 12.90
N GLN A 495 13.92 5.06 14.13
CA GLN A 495 12.70 4.34 14.46
C GLN A 495 11.52 5.33 14.57
N ALA A 496 10.53 5.19 13.70
CA ALA A 496 9.31 6.02 13.72
C ALA A 496 8.18 5.42 14.57
N ARG A 497 8.28 4.14 14.89
CA ARG A 497 7.29 3.37 15.64
C ARG A 497 7.97 2.57 16.74
N TRP A 498 7.36 2.54 17.89
CA TRP A 498 7.92 2.01 19.11
C TRP A 498 7.00 0.98 19.74
N ASN A 499 7.60 0.01 20.43
CA ASN A 499 6.90 -0.97 21.24
C ASN A 499 7.31 -0.74 22.68
N VAL A 500 6.33 -0.54 23.55
CA VAL A 500 6.56 -0.22 24.96
C VAL A 500 5.72 -1.12 25.86
N ALA A 501 6.23 -1.46 27.03
CA ALA A 501 5.48 -2.21 28.03
C ALA A 501 5.70 -1.62 29.40
N GLY A 502 4.71 -1.74 30.25
CA GLY A 502 4.80 -1.26 31.63
C GLY A 502 3.54 -1.51 32.43
N ARG A 503 3.60 -1.17 33.71
CA ARG A 503 2.51 -1.31 34.65
C ARG A 503 1.58 -0.10 34.57
N VAL A 504 0.29 -0.34 34.52
CA VAL A 504 -0.74 0.71 34.52
C VAL A 504 -0.71 1.45 35.86
N ALA A 505 -0.39 2.74 35.82
CA ALA A 505 -0.50 3.61 36.99
C ALA A 505 -1.93 4.13 37.14
N TYR A 506 -2.49 4.66 36.08
CA TYR A 506 -3.90 5.09 35.99
C TYR A 506 -4.31 5.32 34.55
N THR A 507 -5.62 5.36 34.32
CA THR A 507 -6.20 5.73 33.03
C THR A 507 -6.65 7.20 33.04
N THR A 508 -6.65 7.83 31.87
CA THR A 508 -7.08 9.21 31.68
C THR A 508 -8.22 9.31 30.68
N TYR A 509 -9.09 10.29 30.89
CA TYR A 509 -10.22 10.57 30.01
C TYR A 509 -10.36 12.08 29.83
N LYS A 510 -10.40 12.53 28.57
CA LYS A 510 -10.62 13.93 28.21
C LYS A 510 -11.71 14.00 27.15
N SER A 511 -12.61 14.96 27.26
CA SER A 511 -13.63 15.20 26.25
C SER A 511 -13.81 16.70 26.02
N GLY A 512 -14.34 17.04 24.85
CA GLY A 512 -14.57 18.44 24.49
C GLY A 512 -15.36 18.54 23.18
N VAL A 513 -15.49 19.77 22.70
CA VAL A 513 -16.10 20.07 21.40
C VAL A 513 -15.07 20.74 20.52
N GLY A 514 -14.85 20.18 19.33
CA GLY A 514 -13.91 20.72 18.35
C GLY A 514 -14.38 22.05 17.73
N LYS A 515 -13.48 22.75 17.04
CA LYS A 515 -13.80 24.00 16.33
C LYS A 515 -14.90 23.85 15.28
N ASN A 516 -15.12 22.63 14.80
CA ASN A 516 -16.18 22.23 13.87
C ASN A 516 -17.50 21.86 14.54
N GLY A 517 -17.64 22.09 15.87
CA GLY A 517 -18.82 21.74 16.65
C GLY A 517 -19.00 20.26 16.96
N LYS A 518 -18.09 19.37 16.52
CA LYS A 518 -18.19 17.93 16.79
C LYS A 518 -17.59 17.59 18.16
N PRO A 519 -18.26 16.73 18.96
CA PRO A 519 -17.70 16.25 20.20
C PRO A 519 -16.48 15.34 19.92
N TRP A 520 -15.51 15.37 20.80
CA TRP A 520 -14.38 14.48 20.77
C TRP A 520 -14.10 13.89 22.15
N ILE A 521 -13.57 12.69 22.13
CA ILE A 521 -13.14 11.97 23.34
C ILE A 521 -11.70 11.48 23.08
N ARG A 522 -10.83 11.72 24.03
CA ARG A 522 -9.48 11.21 24.07
C ARG A 522 -9.27 10.43 25.35
N LYS A 523 -8.81 9.21 25.22
CA LYS A 523 -8.47 8.30 26.32
C LYS A 523 -6.96 8.13 26.41
N GLY A 524 -6.47 7.75 27.57
CA GLY A 524 -5.06 7.47 27.76
C GLY A 524 -4.79 6.57 28.96
N ILE A 525 -3.60 6.04 28.99
CA ILE A 525 -3.05 5.22 30.06
C ILE A 525 -1.69 5.80 30.42
N VAL A 526 -1.40 5.93 31.69
CA VAL A 526 -0.05 6.21 32.17
C VAL A 526 0.58 4.89 32.60
N LEU A 527 1.71 4.57 32.00
CA LEU A 527 2.49 3.37 32.25
C LEU A 527 3.76 3.71 33.02
N LEU A 528 4.20 2.79 33.86
CA LEU A 528 5.45 2.83 34.60
C LEU A 528 6.29 1.61 34.23
N ASP A 529 7.57 1.80 34.03
CA ASP A 529 8.59 0.77 34.04
C ASP A 529 9.72 1.11 35.03
N ASN A 530 10.77 0.30 35.07
CA ASN A 530 11.90 0.55 35.97
C ASN A 530 12.72 1.77 35.57
N SER A 531 12.54 2.31 34.39
CA SER A 531 13.33 3.43 33.84
C SER A 531 12.56 4.76 33.85
N GLY A 532 11.23 4.73 33.99
CA GLY A 532 10.42 5.94 33.95
C GLY A 532 8.93 5.75 33.81
N ARG A 533 8.30 6.76 33.25
CA ARG A 533 6.86 6.76 32.95
C ARG A 533 6.61 7.26 31.53
N ILE A 534 5.52 6.78 30.93
CA ILE A 534 5.02 7.29 29.66
C ILE A 534 3.49 7.40 29.69
N ALA A 535 2.94 8.44 29.08
CA ALA A 535 1.53 8.54 28.79
C ALA A 535 1.25 8.03 27.36
N VAL A 536 0.39 7.02 27.23
CA VAL A 536 -0.12 6.54 25.94
C VAL A 536 -1.50 7.17 25.75
N GLU A 537 -1.67 7.93 24.69
CA GLU A 537 -2.93 8.64 24.42
C GLU A 537 -3.48 8.25 23.02
N GLY A 538 -4.80 8.26 22.87
CA GLY A 538 -5.48 7.99 21.60
C GLY A 538 -6.91 8.48 21.58
N TRP A 539 -7.50 8.58 20.40
CA TRP A 539 -8.93 8.86 20.26
C TRP A 539 -9.77 7.69 20.79
N ASP A 540 -10.97 7.93 21.23
CA ASP A 540 -11.85 6.90 21.82
C ASP A 540 -11.98 5.65 20.95
N ASN A 541 -12.15 5.84 19.65
CA ASN A 541 -12.27 4.75 18.66
C ASN A 541 -10.92 4.06 18.31
N SER A 542 -9.80 4.57 18.79
CA SER A 542 -8.47 3.94 18.59
C SER A 542 -8.18 2.90 19.68
N TRP A 543 -8.94 2.89 20.76
CA TRP A 543 -8.72 1.97 21.86
C TRP A 543 -9.53 0.69 21.67
N PRO A 544 -8.94 -0.47 21.92
CA PRO A 544 -9.68 -1.73 22.00
C PRO A 544 -10.59 -1.75 23.25
N SER A 545 -11.62 -2.59 23.23
CA SER A 545 -12.61 -2.69 24.33
C SER A 545 -12.00 -3.01 25.68
N ILE A 546 -10.87 -3.73 25.69
CA ILE A 546 -10.11 -4.08 26.89
C ILE A 546 -9.64 -2.87 27.68
N PHE A 547 -9.49 -1.68 27.06
CA PHE A 547 -9.16 -0.45 27.77
C PHE A 547 -10.08 -0.21 28.97
N ASN A 548 -11.38 -0.52 28.81
CA ASN A 548 -12.39 -0.30 29.84
C ASN A 548 -12.28 -1.27 31.03
N THR A 549 -11.48 -2.34 30.89
CA THR A 549 -11.27 -3.36 31.93
C THR A 549 -9.92 -3.22 32.63
N LEU A 550 -9.06 -2.29 32.15
CA LEU A 550 -7.76 -2.07 32.75
C LEU A 550 -7.87 -1.51 34.16
N LYS A 551 -7.06 -2.05 35.05
CA LYS A 551 -6.93 -1.63 36.44
C LYS A 551 -5.51 -1.14 36.73
N GLN A 552 -5.37 -0.37 37.77
CA GLN A 552 -4.07 -0.01 38.30
C GLN A 552 -3.31 -1.30 38.70
N GLY A 553 -2.07 -1.42 38.26
CA GLY A 553 -1.24 -2.58 38.52
C GLY A 553 -1.18 -3.59 37.37
N ASP A 554 -2.14 -3.59 36.44
CA ASP A 554 -2.07 -4.45 35.27
C ASP A 554 -0.78 -4.19 34.48
N GLU A 555 -0.10 -5.24 34.01
CA GLU A 555 1.02 -5.10 33.08
C GLU A 555 0.53 -5.21 31.66
N ILE A 556 0.86 -4.24 30.85
CA ILE A 556 0.45 -4.20 29.43
C ILE A 556 1.61 -3.86 28.52
N ALA A 557 1.54 -4.34 27.27
CA ALA A 557 2.34 -3.83 26.19
C ALA A 557 1.50 -3.07 25.17
N VAL A 558 2.03 -1.97 24.68
CA VAL A 558 1.42 -1.20 23.60
C VAL A 558 2.43 -1.14 22.46
N LEU A 559 2.03 -1.65 21.31
CA LEU A 559 2.90 -1.86 20.18
C LEU A 559 2.58 -0.89 19.05
N ASN A 560 3.60 -0.58 18.26
CA ASN A 560 3.51 0.23 17.06
C ASN A 560 2.94 1.63 17.33
N VAL A 561 3.36 2.25 18.43
CA VAL A 561 2.99 3.64 18.78
C VAL A 561 3.94 4.64 18.14
N SER A 562 3.45 5.84 17.83
CA SER A 562 4.32 6.98 17.53
C SER A 562 4.65 7.72 18.81
N LEU A 563 5.84 8.33 18.88
CA LEU A 563 6.18 9.20 19.97
C LEU A 563 5.84 10.65 19.64
N ASP A 564 5.53 11.41 20.67
CA ASP A 564 5.44 12.86 20.64
C ASP A 564 6.19 13.40 21.86
N ALA A 565 6.73 14.57 21.73
CA ALA A 565 7.48 15.18 22.81
C ALA A 565 7.09 16.65 22.94
N TRP A 566 6.85 17.06 24.18
CA TRP A 566 6.73 18.47 24.52
C TRP A 566 7.81 18.78 25.56
N ALA A 567 8.78 19.59 25.18
CA ALA A 567 9.98 19.81 25.97
C ALA A 567 10.67 18.46 26.31
N ILE A 568 10.67 18.08 27.59
CA ILE A 568 11.25 16.82 28.10
C ILE A 568 10.21 15.70 28.29
N ASP A 569 8.91 16.03 28.23
CA ASP A 569 7.86 15.03 28.40
C ASP A 569 7.64 14.22 27.13
N VAL A 570 7.85 12.92 27.21
CA VAL A 570 7.59 11.97 26.12
C VAL A 570 6.19 11.40 26.27
N LYS A 571 5.46 11.35 25.17
CA LYS A 571 4.14 10.70 25.06
C LYS A 571 4.15 9.72 23.91
N ALA A 572 3.40 8.64 24.06
CA ALA A 572 3.09 7.74 22.97
C ALA A 572 1.66 7.99 22.47
N ASN A 573 1.48 7.97 21.15
CA ASN A 573 0.15 8.08 20.55
C ASN A 573 -0.22 6.77 19.87
N LEU A 574 -1.46 6.34 20.08
CA LEU A 574 -2.05 5.26 19.31
C LEU A 574 -2.33 5.75 17.90
N GLU A 575 -1.82 5.00 16.95
CA GLU A 575 -1.97 5.24 15.52
C GLU A 575 -2.72 4.09 14.86
N LYS A 576 -3.06 4.24 13.59
CA LYS A 576 -3.59 3.13 12.81
C LYS A 576 -2.59 1.96 12.82
N GLY A 577 -3.02 0.82 13.37
CA GLY A 577 -2.16 -0.37 13.51
C GLY A 577 -1.42 -0.47 14.85
N SER A 578 -1.59 0.48 15.78
CA SER A 578 -1.17 0.27 17.18
C SER A 578 -2.03 -0.80 17.84
N THR A 579 -1.44 -1.54 18.76
CA THR A 579 -2.10 -2.67 19.42
C THR A 579 -1.79 -2.67 20.91
N LEU A 580 -2.71 -3.23 21.73
CA LEU A 580 -2.59 -3.32 23.17
C LEU A 580 -2.71 -4.78 23.60
N HIS A 581 -1.81 -5.24 24.45
CA HIS A 581 -1.79 -6.58 25.02
C HIS A 581 -1.72 -6.49 26.54
N VAL A 582 -2.49 -7.32 27.21
CA VAL A 582 -2.36 -7.52 28.66
C VAL A 582 -1.37 -8.64 28.88
N LEU A 583 -0.30 -8.36 29.61
CA LEU A 583 0.75 -9.30 29.95
C LEU A 583 0.47 -10.05 31.26
N SER A 584 -0.04 -9.32 32.26
CA SER A 584 -0.55 -9.88 33.53
C SER A 584 -1.59 -8.97 34.14
N ARG A 585 -2.48 -9.54 34.94
CA ARG A 585 -3.50 -8.80 35.71
C ARG A 585 -3.01 -8.58 37.13
N ALA A 586 -3.34 -7.43 37.69
CA ALA A 586 -3.01 -7.10 39.09
C ALA A 586 -3.62 -8.05 40.11
N ASP A 587 -4.74 -8.70 39.79
CA ASP A 587 -5.43 -9.65 40.66
C ASP A 587 -4.86 -11.07 40.57
N ASP A 588 -3.91 -11.36 39.66
CA ASP A 588 -3.29 -12.66 39.46
C ASP A 588 -2.01 -12.84 40.32
N GLU A 589 -1.59 -11.81 41.07
CA GLU A 589 -0.53 -11.85 42.07
C GLU A 589 -1.14 -12.02 43.50
#